data_a0874030b271ce2aa96b4946e03c4b3b
#
_entry.id   a0874030b271ce2aa96b4946e03c4b3b
#
_cell.length_a   1.000
_cell.length_b   1.000
_cell.length_c   1.000
_cell.angle_alpha   90.00
_cell.angle_beta   90.00
_cell.angle_gamma   90.00
#
_symmetry.space_group_name_H-M   'P 1'
#
loop_
_entity.id
_entity.type
_entity.pdbx_description
1 polymer ?
#
loop_
_entity_poly.entity_id
_entity_poly.type
_entity_poly.pdbx_seq_one_letter_code
_entity_poly.pdbx_strand_id
1 'polypeptide(L)'
;MILVWGLYFLFHSFTSPLPWATCGHPWNTPNCTQDFRRACHNSSSAETSASSADGMRSPVIEFWERKVLRLSGGLHEPGVISYELVLCLIVTWVMVYFCMWKGVKSTGKVVYFTALFPYVVLVVLLAHGVTLPGALDGIVYYLKPDWSKLGEAQVWIDAGTQIFFSYAIGLGALTALGSYNRFHNNCYQDAFVLALINSGTSFFAGFVVFSVLGFMAAEQGVDISKVAESGPGLAFIAYPKAVTLMPLAPVWAALFFFMLLILGLDSQFVGVEGLITGIMDMLPPKSALSNMRREVVAAICCIICFLIDMSMVTEGGMYVFQLFDYYSASGITLLWQAFWECVVIAWVYGADRFMDDVARMIGYQPLPYMKWCWSYITPFVCVGVFLFHVVNYKPLTYNAVYTYPLWGEALGWALALSSMLCIPVTVLYKLLRCKGSLRERWQHLTTPVWGRHHLEYLAPETEAKLLPSAGTKNTLLFESVI
;
A
#
# COMPACT_ATOMS: atom_id res chain seq x y z
N MET A 1 9.02 3.99 -5.13
CA MET A 1 10.13 4.69 -4.40
C MET A 1 10.70 3.87 -3.26
N ILE A 2 9.92 3.25 -2.37
CA ILE A 2 10.45 2.43 -1.24
C ILE A 2 11.42 1.34 -1.72
N LEU A 3 11.12 0.66 -2.83
CA LEU A 3 12.03 -0.31 -3.46
C LEU A 3 13.34 0.31 -3.93
N VAL A 4 13.28 1.51 -4.47
CA VAL A 4 14.45 2.26 -4.97
C VAL A 4 15.39 2.59 -3.81
N TRP A 5 14.83 3.10 -2.70
CA TRP A 5 15.58 3.37 -1.48
C TRP A 5 16.11 2.09 -0.84
N GLY A 6 15.29 1.03 -0.79
CA GLY A 6 15.71 -0.28 -0.30
C GLY A 6 16.86 -0.87 -1.09
N LEU A 7 16.81 -0.77 -2.42
CA LEU A 7 17.89 -1.21 -3.31
C LEU A 7 19.18 -0.38 -3.09
N TYR A 8 19.03 0.93 -2.93
CA TYR A 8 20.15 1.82 -2.63
C TYR A 8 20.86 1.46 -1.31
N PHE A 9 20.09 1.26 -0.24
CA PHE A 9 20.62 0.82 1.05
C PHE A 9 21.25 -0.59 0.97
N LEU A 10 20.64 -1.49 0.19
CA LEU A 10 21.18 -2.84 -0.01
C LEU A 10 22.57 -2.80 -0.63
N PHE A 11 22.78 -1.99 -1.68
CA PHE A 11 24.11 -1.84 -2.28
C PHE A 11 25.14 -1.29 -1.30
N HIS A 12 24.75 -0.34 -0.46
CA HIS A 12 25.64 0.24 0.55
C HIS A 12 25.82 -0.66 1.79
N SER A 13 25.01 -1.71 1.96
CA SER A 13 25.14 -2.67 3.06
C SER A 13 26.35 -3.59 2.92
N PHE A 14 26.92 -3.73 1.73
CA PHE A 14 28.10 -4.58 1.48
C PHE A 14 29.43 -3.92 1.85
N THR A 15 29.42 -2.72 2.40
CA THR A 15 30.60 -2.00 2.86
C THR A 15 30.78 -2.12 4.37
N SER A 16 32.05 -2.18 4.82
CA SER A 16 32.34 -2.19 6.24
C SER A 16 33.43 -1.13 6.53
N PRO A 17 33.18 -0.15 7.43
CA PRO A 17 31.97 0.08 8.19
C PRO A 17 30.78 0.53 7.31
N LEU A 18 29.54 0.39 7.83
CA LEU A 18 28.35 0.86 7.12
C LEU A 18 28.38 2.39 6.96
N PRO A 19 28.03 2.95 5.78
CA PRO A 19 28.15 4.38 5.52
C PRO A 19 27.32 5.27 6.47
N TRP A 20 26.23 4.73 7.02
CA TRP A 20 25.38 5.43 7.99
C TRP A 20 25.75 5.17 9.46
N ALA A 21 26.80 4.39 9.72
CA ALA A 21 27.21 4.09 11.09
C ALA A 21 28.14 5.15 11.67
N THR A 22 28.89 5.86 10.84
CA THR A 22 29.97 6.76 11.26
C THR A 22 29.74 8.19 10.78
N CYS A 23 30.19 9.16 11.60
CA CYS A 23 30.37 10.55 11.19
C CYS A 23 31.73 10.72 10.48
N GLY A 24 31.86 11.75 9.65
CA GLY A 24 33.12 12.06 8.95
C GLY A 24 33.06 11.88 7.44
N HIS A 25 31.85 11.61 6.91
CA HIS A 25 31.59 11.59 5.48
C HIS A 25 31.24 13.00 4.94
N PRO A 26 31.34 13.23 3.61
CA PRO A 26 31.08 14.55 3.02
C PRO A 26 29.64 15.07 3.26
N TRP A 27 28.71 14.19 3.54
CA TRP A 27 27.31 14.55 3.81
C TRP A 27 27.02 14.83 5.29
N ASN A 28 28.00 14.55 6.19
CA ASN A 28 27.81 14.81 7.61
C ASN A 28 28.04 16.26 7.96
N THR A 29 27.27 16.77 8.93
CA THR A 29 27.46 18.10 9.52
C THR A 29 28.45 18.04 10.68
N PRO A 30 29.00 19.19 11.11
CA PRO A 30 29.80 19.27 12.33
C PRO A 30 29.03 18.82 13.59
N ASN A 31 27.69 18.81 13.54
CA ASN A 31 26.82 18.43 14.65
C ASN A 31 26.51 16.92 14.66
N CYS A 32 27.13 16.13 13.78
CA CYS A 32 26.97 14.67 13.75
C CYS A 32 27.57 14.04 15.01
N THR A 33 26.81 13.18 15.69
CA THR A 33 27.25 12.52 16.93
C THR A 33 26.88 11.04 16.88
N GLN A 34 27.91 10.18 17.04
CA GLN A 34 27.70 8.72 17.07
C GLN A 34 27.14 8.25 18.41
N ASP A 35 27.62 8.81 19.52
CA ASP A 35 27.30 8.41 20.89
C ASP A 35 26.50 9.49 21.63
N PHE A 36 25.20 9.40 21.58
CA PHE A 36 24.32 10.32 22.35
C PHE A 36 24.54 10.22 23.87
N ARG A 37 24.85 9.03 24.41
CA ARG A 37 25.11 8.82 25.84
C ARG A 37 26.34 9.59 26.32
N ARG A 38 27.44 9.58 25.57
CA ARG A 38 28.68 10.31 25.92
C ARG A 38 28.51 11.80 25.80
N ALA A 39 27.76 12.24 24.79
CA ALA A 39 27.48 13.67 24.61
C ALA A 39 26.61 14.24 25.73
N CYS A 40 25.59 13.53 26.18
CA CYS A 40 24.76 13.97 27.31
C CYS A 40 25.52 13.93 28.65
N HIS A 41 26.43 12.97 28.85
CA HIS A 41 27.21 12.89 30.09
C HIS A 41 28.29 13.99 30.19
N ASN A 42 28.85 14.38 29.05
CA ASN A 42 29.83 15.49 29.01
C ASN A 42 29.17 16.86 29.12
N SER A 43 27.88 16.99 28.78
CA SER A 43 27.10 18.22 28.93
C SER A 43 26.62 18.45 30.36
N SER A 44 26.50 17.41 31.19
CA SER A 44 26.10 17.53 32.60
C SER A 44 27.17 18.09 33.52
N SER A 45 28.40 18.24 33.05
CA SER A 45 29.49 18.86 33.80
C SER A 45 29.72 20.35 33.52
N ALA A 46 28.89 20.96 32.64
CA ALA A 46 28.91 22.39 32.36
C ALA A 46 27.45 22.90 32.50
N GLU A 47 27.19 23.68 33.54
CA GLU A 47 25.94 24.39 33.79
C GLU A 47 25.64 25.45 32.73
N THR A 48 25.57 25.09 31.47
CA THR A 48 25.18 26.07 30.44
C THR A 48 24.38 25.38 29.33
N SER A 49 23.10 25.72 29.34
CA SER A 49 22.16 25.67 28.23
C SER A 49 21.64 24.30 27.76
N ALA A 50 20.42 24.03 28.15
CA ALA A 50 19.51 23.07 27.51
C ALA A 50 19.30 23.29 25.98
N SER A 51 19.89 24.34 25.42
CA SER A 51 19.83 24.68 24.00
C SER A 51 20.85 23.97 23.11
N SER A 52 21.86 23.29 23.67
CA SER A 52 22.86 22.59 22.85
C SER A 52 22.53 21.13 22.55
N ALA A 53 21.55 20.54 23.19
CA ALA A 53 21.09 19.18 22.89
C ALA A 53 20.20 19.10 21.64
N ASP A 54 19.58 20.21 21.28
CA ASP A 54 18.59 20.32 20.17
C ASP A 54 19.25 20.35 18.77
N GLY A 55 20.59 20.44 18.71
CA GLY A 55 21.31 20.50 17.44
C GLY A 55 22.04 19.21 17.03
N MET A 56 22.13 18.20 17.89
CA MET A 56 22.87 16.97 17.60
C MET A 56 22.06 16.02 16.72
N ARG A 57 22.68 15.55 15.61
CA ARG A 57 22.03 14.64 14.66
C ARG A 57 22.74 13.30 14.59
N SER A 58 21.95 12.24 14.44
CA SER A 58 22.47 10.90 14.22
C SER A 58 23.03 10.73 12.81
N PRO A 59 24.15 10.00 12.61
CA PRO A 59 24.73 9.75 11.30
C PRO A 59 23.75 9.06 10.34
N VAL A 60 22.84 8.24 10.85
CA VAL A 60 21.78 7.59 10.04
C VAL A 60 20.79 8.59 9.47
N ILE A 61 20.34 9.56 10.29
CA ILE A 61 19.42 10.62 9.85
C ILE A 61 20.09 11.49 8.78
N GLU A 62 21.34 11.88 9.00
CA GLU A 62 22.08 12.68 8.02
C GLU A 62 22.35 11.92 6.73
N PHE A 63 22.64 10.61 6.80
CA PHE A 63 22.76 9.77 5.62
C PHE A 63 21.44 9.72 4.84
N TRP A 64 20.31 9.51 5.53
CA TRP A 64 18.99 9.48 4.92
C TRP A 64 18.61 10.81 4.27
N GLU A 65 18.66 11.90 5.04
CA GLU A 65 18.20 13.22 4.58
C GLU A 65 19.15 13.87 3.56
N ARG A 66 20.48 13.72 3.75
CA ARG A 66 21.48 14.48 2.97
C ARG A 66 22.15 13.69 1.86
N LYS A 67 22.34 12.37 2.02
CA LYS A 67 22.96 11.54 0.97
C LYS A 67 21.91 10.87 0.09
N VAL A 68 20.90 10.23 0.68
CA VAL A 68 19.90 9.48 -0.07
C VAL A 68 18.86 10.41 -0.69
N LEU A 69 18.15 11.19 0.14
CA LEU A 69 17.08 12.08 -0.32
C LEU A 69 17.62 13.40 -0.88
N ARG A 70 18.76 13.89 -0.38
CA ARG A 70 19.29 15.24 -0.67
C ARG A 70 18.21 16.31 -0.45
N LEU A 71 17.51 16.21 0.67
CA LEU A 71 16.26 16.91 0.94
C LEU A 71 16.40 18.42 0.75
N SER A 72 15.56 18.99 -0.12
CA SER A 72 15.47 20.44 -0.36
C SER A 72 14.62 21.15 0.71
N GLY A 73 14.51 22.48 0.62
CA GLY A 73 13.72 23.29 1.55
C GLY A 73 12.21 23.09 1.48
N GLY A 74 11.69 22.44 0.45
CA GLY A 74 10.26 22.20 0.29
C GLY A 74 9.86 21.77 -1.12
N LEU A 75 8.56 21.57 -1.31
CA LEU A 75 7.96 21.16 -2.58
C LEU A 75 8.20 22.18 -3.72
N HIS A 76 8.41 23.45 -3.39
CA HIS A 76 8.67 24.54 -4.35
C HIS A 76 10.11 24.54 -4.90
N GLU A 77 11.00 23.74 -4.30
CA GLU A 77 12.39 23.59 -4.72
C GLU A 77 12.65 22.13 -5.15
N PRO A 78 12.34 21.75 -6.38
CA PRO A 78 12.53 20.37 -6.83
C PRO A 78 14.00 19.95 -6.87
N GLY A 79 14.94 20.91 -7.00
CA GLY A 79 16.38 20.66 -7.02
C GLY A 79 16.86 19.82 -8.20
N VAL A 80 17.98 19.14 -8.01
CA VAL A 80 18.65 18.34 -9.04
C VAL A 80 18.18 16.87 -8.96
N ILE A 81 18.14 16.20 -10.10
CA ILE A 81 17.84 14.77 -10.17
C ILE A 81 19.03 13.95 -9.66
N SER A 82 18.81 13.03 -8.74
CA SER A 82 19.81 12.11 -8.25
C SER A 82 20.03 10.95 -9.23
N TYR A 83 21.14 10.95 -9.96
CA TYR A 83 21.45 9.88 -10.92
C TYR A 83 21.58 8.49 -10.26
N GLU A 84 22.06 8.42 -9.01
CA GLU A 84 22.16 7.16 -8.27
C GLU A 84 20.76 6.54 -8.04
N LEU A 85 19.80 7.37 -7.63
CA LEU A 85 18.41 6.92 -7.45
C LEU A 85 17.72 6.61 -8.78
N VAL A 86 18.03 7.34 -9.86
CA VAL A 86 17.51 7.04 -11.20
C VAL A 86 17.97 5.66 -11.67
N LEU A 87 19.26 5.32 -11.45
CA LEU A 87 19.76 4.00 -11.79
C LEU A 87 19.04 2.90 -11.01
N CYS A 88 18.85 3.09 -9.70
CA CYS A 88 18.05 2.16 -8.88
C CYS A 88 16.60 2.07 -9.36
N LEU A 89 16.01 3.18 -9.78
CA LEU A 89 14.65 3.22 -10.33
C LEU A 89 14.54 2.42 -11.63
N ILE A 90 15.48 2.57 -12.55
CA ILE A 90 15.54 1.79 -13.79
C ILE A 90 15.62 0.29 -13.46
N VAL A 91 16.55 -0.10 -12.58
CA VAL A 91 16.72 -1.50 -12.19
C VAL A 91 15.43 -2.06 -11.58
N THR A 92 14.78 -1.30 -10.70
CA THR A 92 13.52 -1.71 -10.06
C THR A 92 12.42 -1.92 -11.10
N TRP A 93 12.20 -0.99 -12.03
CA TRP A 93 11.17 -1.14 -13.06
C TRP A 93 11.47 -2.26 -14.05
N VAL A 94 12.73 -2.50 -14.36
CA VAL A 94 13.16 -3.64 -15.18
C VAL A 94 12.85 -4.97 -14.45
N MET A 95 13.13 -5.06 -13.15
CA MET A 95 12.78 -6.25 -12.36
C MET A 95 11.27 -6.48 -12.32
N VAL A 96 10.48 -5.44 -12.06
CA VAL A 96 9.00 -5.51 -12.05
C VAL A 96 8.48 -5.98 -13.41
N TYR A 97 8.96 -5.39 -14.50
CA TYR A 97 8.55 -5.78 -15.85
C TYR A 97 8.80 -7.27 -16.13
N PHE A 98 10.00 -7.78 -15.83
CA PHE A 98 10.34 -9.18 -16.06
C PHE A 98 9.56 -10.14 -15.14
N CYS A 99 9.17 -9.71 -13.95
CA CYS A 99 8.31 -10.51 -13.09
C CYS A 99 6.92 -10.73 -13.70
N MET A 100 6.38 -9.75 -14.43
CA MET A 100 4.97 -9.75 -14.85
C MET A 100 4.72 -9.85 -16.35
N TRP A 101 5.75 -9.75 -17.21
CA TRP A 101 5.60 -9.67 -18.68
C TRP A 101 4.81 -10.84 -19.30
N LYS A 102 4.93 -12.04 -18.75
CA LYS A 102 4.17 -13.23 -19.15
C LYS A 102 2.87 -13.46 -18.36
N GLY A 103 2.49 -12.51 -17.50
CA GLY A 103 1.33 -12.58 -16.63
C GLY A 103 1.49 -13.63 -15.52
N VAL A 104 0.37 -14.07 -14.96
CA VAL A 104 0.29 -14.96 -13.79
C VAL A 104 1.13 -16.24 -13.91
N LYS A 105 1.39 -16.72 -15.13
CA LYS A 105 2.25 -17.91 -15.37
C LYS A 105 3.71 -17.67 -14.97
N SER A 106 4.21 -16.44 -15.11
CA SER A 106 5.58 -16.08 -14.70
C SER A 106 5.62 -15.77 -13.21
N THR A 107 4.68 -14.96 -12.74
CA THR A 107 4.59 -14.55 -11.34
C THR A 107 4.37 -15.73 -10.40
N GLY A 108 3.56 -16.71 -10.79
CA GLY A 108 3.21 -17.87 -9.95
C GLY A 108 4.41 -18.71 -9.44
N LYS A 109 5.52 -18.74 -10.17
CA LYS A 109 6.75 -19.42 -9.70
C LYS A 109 7.59 -18.54 -8.76
N VAL A 110 7.65 -17.24 -9.05
CA VAL A 110 8.41 -16.26 -8.27
C VAL A 110 7.75 -16.04 -6.91
N VAL A 111 6.42 -16.03 -6.88
CA VAL A 111 5.62 -15.81 -5.66
C VAL A 111 5.94 -16.81 -4.54
N TYR A 112 6.22 -18.08 -4.85
CA TYR A 112 6.61 -19.03 -3.81
C TYR A 112 7.87 -18.58 -3.05
N PHE A 113 8.85 -18.05 -3.77
CA PHE A 113 10.06 -17.52 -3.13
C PHE A 113 9.79 -16.19 -2.44
N THR A 114 9.16 -15.24 -3.13
CA THR A 114 8.93 -13.89 -2.61
C THR A 114 7.99 -13.88 -1.41
N ALA A 115 7.03 -14.80 -1.33
CA ALA A 115 6.12 -14.92 -0.21
C ALA A 115 6.74 -15.63 1.01
N LEU A 116 7.55 -16.68 0.81
CA LEU A 116 8.10 -17.48 1.93
C LEU A 116 9.38 -16.91 2.50
N PHE A 117 10.24 -16.33 1.67
CA PHE A 117 11.54 -15.81 2.10
C PHE A 117 11.44 -14.77 3.23
N PRO A 118 10.52 -13.78 3.17
CA PRO A 118 10.35 -12.80 4.24
C PRO A 118 10.03 -13.43 5.60
N TYR A 119 9.24 -14.49 5.63
CA TYR A 119 8.92 -15.18 6.90
C TYR A 119 10.16 -15.84 7.51
N VAL A 120 11.01 -16.44 6.68
CA VAL A 120 12.29 -17.00 7.17
C VAL A 120 13.15 -15.92 7.77
N VAL A 121 13.27 -14.77 7.11
CA VAL A 121 14.05 -13.64 7.60
C VAL A 121 13.44 -13.05 8.87
N LEU A 122 12.11 -12.90 8.95
CA LEU A 122 11.43 -12.42 10.15
C LEU A 122 11.67 -13.34 11.35
N VAL A 123 11.64 -14.67 11.15
CA VAL A 123 11.95 -15.64 12.22
C VAL A 123 13.39 -15.48 12.70
N VAL A 124 14.34 -15.34 11.77
CA VAL A 124 15.76 -15.16 12.10
C VAL A 124 15.97 -13.84 12.83
N LEU A 125 15.35 -12.75 12.35
CA LEU A 125 15.43 -11.43 13.00
C LEU A 125 14.78 -11.43 14.39
N LEU A 126 13.66 -12.14 14.56
CA LEU A 126 13.02 -12.28 15.86
C LEU A 126 13.92 -13.07 16.84
N ALA A 127 14.44 -14.22 16.40
CA ALA A 127 15.32 -15.03 17.23
C ALA A 127 16.53 -14.25 17.70
N HIS A 128 17.11 -13.43 16.83
CA HIS A 128 18.22 -12.54 17.18
C HIS A 128 17.73 -11.35 18.03
N GLY A 129 16.66 -10.70 17.64
CA GLY A 129 16.10 -9.52 18.31
C GLY A 129 15.76 -9.77 19.79
N VAL A 130 15.17 -10.91 20.10
CA VAL A 130 14.80 -11.29 21.50
C VAL A 130 16.03 -11.49 22.37
N THR A 131 17.18 -11.85 21.82
CA THR A 131 18.43 -12.01 22.58
C THR A 131 19.08 -10.68 22.96
N LEU A 132 18.65 -9.57 22.38
CA LEU A 132 19.23 -8.25 22.63
C LEU A 132 18.74 -7.68 23.98
N PRO A 133 19.60 -6.93 24.70
CA PRO A 133 19.22 -6.30 25.96
C PRO A 133 18.15 -5.23 25.72
N GLY A 134 17.10 -5.21 26.53
CA GLY A 134 15.96 -4.28 26.40
C GLY A 134 14.88 -4.70 25.40
N ALA A 135 15.05 -5.79 24.67
CA ALA A 135 14.07 -6.29 23.72
C ALA A 135 12.73 -6.68 24.39
N LEU A 136 12.80 -7.24 25.60
CA LEU A 136 11.60 -7.61 26.37
C LEU A 136 10.75 -6.40 26.73
N ASP A 137 11.37 -5.26 27.06
CA ASP A 137 10.64 -4.02 27.36
C ASP A 137 9.90 -3.51 26.13
N GLY A 138 10.50 -3.64 24.95
CA GLY A 138 9.87 -3.35 23.67
C GLY A 138 8.65 -4.24 23.40
N ILE A 139 8.77 -5.54 23.62
CA ILE A 139 7.66 -6.49 23.45
C ILE A 139 6.54 -6.21 24.47
N VAL A 140 6.89 -5.93 25.71
CA VAL A 140 5.89 -5.54 26.74
C VAL A 140 5.19 -4.25 26.34
N TYR A 141 5.92 -3.25 25.83
CA TYR A 141 5.34 -2.01 25.32
C TYR A 141 4.35 -2.27 24.18
N TYR A 142 4.68 -3.18 23.25
CA TYR A 142 3.81 -3.57 22.13
C TYR A 142 2.52 -4.25 22.61
N LEU A 143 2.61 -5.14 23.62
CA LEU A 143 1.46 -5.92 24.07
C LEU A 143 0.64 -5.21 25.16
N LYS A 144 1.20 -4.20 25.84
CA LYS A 144 0.50 -3.48 26.93
C LYS A 144 -0.50 -2.51 26.36
N PRO A 145 -1.82 -2.74 26.52
CA PRO A 145 -2.84 -1.85 25.98
C PRO A 145 -2.93 -0.57 26.81
N ASP A 146 -3.06 0.56 26.11
CA ASP A 146 -3.47 1.82 26.70
C ASP A 146 -4.96 2.06 26.42
N TRP A 147 -5.79 1.68 27.40
CA TRP A 147 -7.25 1.77 27.28
C TRP A 147 -7.76 3.22 27.17
N SER A 148 -6.98 4.19 27.62
CA SER A 148 -7.35 5.62 27.52
C SER A 148 -7.40 6.08 26.07
N LYS A 149 -6.56 5.51 25.21
CA LYS A 149 -6.50 5.83 23.78
C LYS A 149 -7.73 5.38 22.98
N LEU A 150 -8.47 4.41 23.47
CA LEU A 150 -9.73 3.99 22.82
C LEU A 150 -10.82 5.08 22.84
N GLY A 151 -10.71 6.08 23.70
CA GLY A 151 -11.55 7.25 23.70
C GLY A 151 -11.20 8.28 22.60
N GLU A 152 -10.02 8.16 22.01
CA GLU A 152 -9.58 9.05 20.94
C GLU A 152 -10.05 8.51 19.59
N ALA A 153 -10.86 9.25 18.88
CA ALA A 153 -11.38 8.81 17.60
C ALA A 153 -10.30 8.70 16.50
N GLN A 154 -9.18 9.40 16.63
CA GLN A 154 -8.04 9.31 15.72
C GLN A 154 -7.48 7.88 15.65
N VAL A 155 -7.43 7.18 16.78
CA VAL A 155 -6.95 5.78 16.84
C VAL A 155 -7.80 4.85 15.98
N TRP A 156 -9.12 5.05 15.98
CA TRP A 156 -10.05 4.25 15.16
C TRP A 156 -9.93 4.55 13.67
N ILE A 157 -9.65 5.82 13.32
CA ILE A 157 -9.42 6.20 11.91
C ILE A 157 -8.14 5.56 11.41
N ASP A 158 -7.05 5.70 12.16
CA ASP A 158 -5.75 5.18 11.76
C ASP A 158 -5.81 3.65 11.63
N ALA A 159 -6.45 2.96 12.58
CA ALA A 159 -6.67 1.52 12.51
C ALA A 159 -7.55 1.12 11.30
N GLY A 160 -8.65 1.84 11.06
CA GLY A 160 -9.56 1.57 9.95
C GLY A 160 -8.88 1.77 8.60
N THR A 161 -8.24 2.90 8.39
CA THR A 161 -7.53 3.20 7.13
C THR A 161 -6.38 2.24 6.88
N GLN A 162 -5.64 1.87 7.92
CA GLN A 162 -4.57 0.87 7.83
C GLN A 162 -5.07 -0.49 7.39
N ILE A 163 -6.22 -0.95 7.90
CA ILE A 163 -6.81 -2.22 7.50
C ILE A 163 -7.22 -2.19 6.02
N PHE A 164 -7.91 -1.16 5.57
CA PHE A 164 -8.29 -1.01 4.17
C PHE A 164 -7.08 -1.02 3.23
N PHE A 165 -6.01 -0.35 3.62
CA PHE A 165 -4.76 -0.36 2.86
C PHE A 165 -4.06 -1.72 2.88
N SER A 166 -3.92 -2.34 4.05
CA SER A 166 -3.21 -3.63 4.24
C SER A 166 -3.86 -4.77 3.46
N TYR A 167 -5.19 -4.77 3.37
CA TYR A 167 -5.95 -5.77 2.59
C TYR A 167 -6.12 -5.40 1.12
N ALA A 168 -5.54 -4.30 0.67
CA ALA A 168 -5.66 -3.79 -0.70
C ALA A 168 -7.12 -3.63 -1.18
N ILE A 169 -8.02 -3.24 -0.26
CA ILE A 169 -9.44 -3.05 -0.54
C ILE A 169 -9.60 -1.78 -1.39
N GLY A 170 -10.40 -1.85 -2.44
CA GLY A 170 -10.62 -0.73 -3.34
C GLY A 170 -9.50 -0.48 -4.36
N LEU A 171 -8.40 -1.23 -4.32
CA LEU A 171 -7.30 -1.12 -5.29
C LEU A 171 -7.50 -1.98 -6.54
N GLY A 172 -8.47 -2.90 -6.53
CA GLY A 172 -8.74 -3.79 -7.64
C GLY A 172 -7.75 -4.94 -7.85
N ALA A 173 -6.64 -4.96 -7.13
CA ALA A 173 -5.61 -5.97 -7.28
C ALA A 173 -6.09 -7.38 -6.91
N LEU A 174 -6.80 -7.53 -5.80
CA LEU A 174 -7.39 -8.81 -5.38
C LEU A 174 -8.48 -9.27 -6.34
N THR A 175 -9.27 -8.36 -6.88
CA THR A 175 -10.30 -8.64 -7.89
C THR A 175 -9.66 -9.17 -9.17
N ALA A 176 -8.59 -8.52 -9.63
CA ALA A 176 -7.83 -8.96 -10.80
C ALA A 176 -7.21 -10.34 -10.61
N LEU A 177 -6.57 -10.60 -9.46
CA LEU A 177 -6.01 -11.92 -9.16
C LEU A 177 -7.09 -13.00 -9.04
N GLY A 178 -8.22 -12.67 -8.41
CA GLY A 178 -9.37 -13.57 -8.29
C GLY A 178 -9.97 -13.94 -9.65
N SER A 179 -9.90 -13.06 -10.65
CA SER A 179 -10.40 -13.33 -12.00
C SER A 179 -9.67 -14.49 -12.73
N TYR A 180 -8.47 -14.83 -12.30
CA TYR A 180 -7.70 -15.98 -12.85
C TYR A 180 -8.02 -17.31 -12.19
N ASN A 181 -8.79 -17.33 -11.11
CA ASN A 181 -9.18 -18.55 -10.42
C ASN A 181 -10.22 -19.33 -11.23
N ARG A 182 -10.26 -20.66 -11.03
CA ARG A 182 -11.29 -21.51 -11.61
C ARG A 182 -12.64 -21.20 -10.96
N PHE A 183 -13.75 -21.42 -11.70
CA PHE A 183 -15.10 -21.13 -11.22
C PHE A 183 -15.43 -21.83 -9.88
N HIS A 184 -15.07 -23.10 -9.74
CA HIS A 184 -15.34 -23.90 -8.54
C HIS A 184 -14.31 -23.71 -7.41
N ASN A 185 -13.46 -22.68 -7.49
CA ASN A 185 -12.56 -22.36 -6.40
C ASN A 185 -13.34 -21.86 -5.17
N ASN A 186 -12.94 -22.33 -3.98
CA ASN A 186 -13.57 -21.90 -2.74
C ASN A 186 -13.09 -20.50 -2.32
N CYS A 187 -13.63 -19.48 -2.98
CA CYS A 187 -13.27 -18.07 -2.70
C CYS A 187 -13.60 -17.63 -1.27
N TYR A 188 -14.61 -18.23 -0.66
CA TYR A 188 -15.02 -17.93 0.71
C TYR A 188 -13.94 -18.37 1.72
N GLN A 189 -13.44 -19.59 1.59
CA GLN A 189 -12.35 -20.08 2.42
C GLN A 189 -11.05 -19.31 2.17
N ASP A 190 -10.73 -19.03 0.92
CA ASP A 190 -9.55 -18.26 0.53
C ASP A 190 -9.55 -16.86 1.16
N ALA A 191 -10.71 -16.17 1.19
CA ALA A 191 -10.83 -14.87 1.82
C ALA A 191 -10.54 -14.90 3.33
N PHE A 192 -11.05 -15.91 4.04
CA PHE A 192 -10.76 -16.07 5.48
C PHE A 192 -9.30 -16.42 5.74
N VAL A 193 -8.72 -17.32 4.96
CA VAL A 193 -7.30 -17.70 5.08
C VAL A 193 -6.41 -16.48 4.81
N LEU A 194 -6.72 -15.71 3.76
CA LEU A 194 -6.00 -14.47 3.45
C LEU A 194 -6.06 -13.48 4.61
N ALA A 195 -7.25 -13.27 5.18
CA ALA A 195 -7.43 -12.37 6.31
C ALA A 195 -6.60 -12.81 7.52
N LEU A 196 -6.62 -14.09 7.83
CA LEU A 196 -5.90 -14.66 8.97
C LEU A 196 -4.38 -14.56 8.79
N ILE A 197 -3.88 -14.87 7.58
CA ILE A 197 -2.46 -14.75 7.26
C ILE A 197 -2.02 -13.30 7.31
N ASN A 198 -2.76 -12.37 6.70
CA ASN A 198 -2.41 -10.95 6.68
C ASN A 198 -2.32 -10.38 8.11
N SER A 199 -3.37 -10.56 8.92
CA SER A 199 -3.39 -10.08 10.30
C SER A 199 -2.34 -10.77 11.17
N GLY A 200 -2.19 -12.09 11.02
CA GLY A 200 -1.19 -12.87 11.74
C GLY A 200 0.25 -12.44 11.42
N THR A 201 0.53 -12.16 10.15
CA THR A 201 1.84 -11.65 9.72
C THR A 201 2.14 -10.28 10.30
N SER A 202 1.16 -9.37 10.27
CA SER A 202 1.32 -8.02 10.86
C SER A 202 1.59 -8.09 12.36
N PHE A 203 0.85 -8.95 13.06
CA PHE A 203 1.05 -9.16 14.49
C PHE A 203 2.44 -9.77 14.79
N PHE A 204 2.86 -10.75 14.01
CA PHE A 204 4.19 -11.37 14.14
C PHE A 204 5.32 -10.39 13.85
N ALA A 205 5.20 -9.60 12.77
CA ALA A 205 6.18 -8.56 12.42
C ALA A 205 6.30 -7.50 13.52
N GLY A 206 5.21 -7.19 14.22
CA GLY A 206 5.21 -6.30 15.39
C GLY A 206 6.20 -6.74 16.46
N PHE A 207 6.28 -8.03 16.78
CA PHE A 207 7.27 -8.55 17.74
C PHE A 207 8.71 -8.28 17.28
N VAL A 208 9.00 -8.47 15.99
CA VAL A 208 10.32 -8.20 15.43
C VAL A 208 10.67 -6.73 15.57
N VAL A 209 9.79 -5.85 15.12
CA VAL A 209 10.01 -4.40 15.13
C VAL A 209 10.17 -3.87 16.56
N PHE A 210 9.26 -4.24 17.46
CA PHE A 210 9.30 -3.74 18.83
C PHE A 210 10.42 -4.34 19.68
N SER A 211 10.90 -5.55 19.38
CA SER A 211 12.11 -6.08 20.02
C SER A 211 13.34 -5.22 19.67
N VAL A 212 13.46 -4.82 18.41
CA VAL A 212 14.53 -3.96 17.94
C VAL A 212 14.40 -2.54 18.49
N LEU A 213 13.21 -1.96 18.52
CA LEU A 213 12.96 -0.63 19.11
C LEU A 213 13.23 -0.61 20.62
N GLY A 214 12.87 -1.68 21.34
CA GLY A 214 13.20 -1.82 22.77
C GLY A 214 14.69 -1.86 23.02
N PHE A 215 15.45 -2.59 22.19
CA PHE A 215 16.90 -2.59 22.23
C PHE A 215 17.49 -1.19 21.98
N MET A 216 16.99 -0.48 20.95
CA MET A 216 17.45 0.88 20.66
C MET A 216 17.14 1.85 21.81
N ALA A 217 15.98 1.76 22.41
CA ALA A 217 15.58 2.58 23.56
C ALA A 217 16.49 2.32 24.77
N ALA A 218 16.81 1.06 25.05
CA ALA A 218 17.72 0.69 26.12
C ALA A 218 19.14 1.21 25.87
N GLU A 219 19.64 1.09 24.63
CA GLU A 219 21.00 1.59 24.27
C GLU A 219 21.09 3.12 24.31
N GLN A 220 20.02 3.83 23.95
CA GLN A 220 20.00 5.30 23.98
C GLN A 220 19.58 5.86 25.33
N GLY A 221 19.01 5.05 26.21
CA GLY A 221 18.51 5.50 27.53
C GLY A 221 17.30 6.43 27.44
N VAL A 222 16.49 6.32 26.37
CA VAL A 222 15.29 7.11 26.14
C VAL A 222 14.06 6.20 26.11
N ASP A 223 12.87 6.80 26.24
CA ASP A 223 11.63 6.04 26.15
C ASP A 223 11.38 5.53 24.73
N ILE A 224 10.77 4.34 24.60
CA ILE A 224 10.48 3.68 23.33
C ILE A 224 9.61 4.57 22.42
N SER A 225 8.70 5.35 22.98
CA SER A 225 7.84 6.28 22.24
C SER A 225 8.63 7.37 21.49
N LYS A 226 9.84 7.70 21.95
CA LYS A 226 10.72 8.71 21.33
C LYS A 226 11.65 8.12 20.26
N VAL A 227 11.81 6.81 20.24
CA VAL A 227 12.65 6.10 19.26
C VAL A 227 11.82 5.66 18.07
N ALA A 228 10.54 5.38 18.27
CA ALA A 228 9.62 4.94 17.22
C ALA A 228 9.30 6.09 16.28
N GLU A 229 9.65 5.93 15.02
CA GLU A 229 9.28 6.83 13.94
C GLU A 229 8.15 6.24 13.10
N SER A 230 7.38 7.09 12.41
CA SER A 230 6.30 6.70 11.53
C SER A 230 6.72 6.83 10.06
N GLY A 231 6.01 6.11 9.18
CA GLY A 231 6.27 6.16 7.74
C GLY A 231 7.60 5.55 7.32
N PRO A 232 8.22 6.03 6.22
CA PRO A 232 9.48 5.50 5.70
C PRO A 232 10.65 5.59 6.69
N GLY A 233 10.60 6.55 7.64
CA GLY A 233 11.62 6.71 8.68
C GLY A 233 11.84 5.46 9.52
N LEU A 234 10.80 4.66 9.79
CA LEU A 234 10.93 3.42 10.53
C LEU A 234 11.86 2.41 9.81
N ALA A 235 11.73 2.27 8.50
CA ALA A 235 12.52 1.33 7.71
C ALA A 235 13.92 1.86 7.38
N PHE A 236 14.08 3.18 7.17
CA PHE A 236 15.32 3.77 6.64
C PHE A 236 16.14 4.57 7.66
N ILE A 237 15.61 4.81 8.86
CA ILE A 237 16.31 5.46 9.97
C ILE A 237 16.41 4.51 11.17
N ALA A 238 15.27 4.06 11.71
CA ALA A 238 15.25 3.30 12.95
C ALA A 238 15.94 1.94 12.81
N TYR A 239 15.59 1.18 11.77
CA TYR A 239 16.18 -0.14 11.55
C TYR A 239 17.69 -0.10 11.20
N PRO A 240 18.15 0.74 10.26
CA PRO A 240 19.58 0.91 10.00
C PRO A 240 20.37 1.32 11.23
N LYS A 241 19.80 2.19 12.09
CA LYS A 241 20.44 2.58 13.35
C LYS A 241 20.58 1.40 14.31
N ALA A 242 19.52 0.59 14.45
CA ALA A 242 19.57 -0.61 15.29
C ALA A 242 20.63 -1.60 14.83
N VAL A 243 20.71 -1.81 13.51
CA VAL A 243 21.69 -2.74 12.91
C VAL A 243 23.13 -2.29 13.17
N THR A 244 23.42 -0.98 13.20
CA THR A 244 24.79 -0.50 13.49
C THR A 244 25.27 -0.88 14.89
N LEU A 245 24.36 -1.14 15.81
CA LEU A 245 24.67 -1.54 17.19
C LEU A 245 24.83 -3.06 17.35
N MET A 246 24.53 -3.83 16.31
CA MET A 246 24.60 -5.29 16.33
C MET A 246 25.95 -5.81 15.82
N PRO A 247 26.42 -6.96 16.31
CA PRO A 247 27.59 -7.63 15.74
C PRO A 247 27.27 -8.09 14.31
N LEU A 248 28.25 -8.03 13.41
CA LEU A 248 28.08 -8.34 11.98
C LEU A 248 27.03 -7.44 11.27
N ALA A 249 27.01 -6.16 11.61
CA ALA A 249 26.08 -5.17 11.07
C ALA A 249 25.84 -5.25 9.54
N PRO A 250 26.87 -5.39 8.66
CA PRO A 250 26.65 -5.49 7.22
C PRO A 250 25.78 -6.67 6.80
N VAL A 251 25.88 -7.81 7.49
CA VAL A 251 25.08 -9.01 7.19
C VAL A 251 23.59 -8.77 7.54
N TRP A 252 23.33 -8.21 8.71
CA TRP A 252 21.99 -7.90 9.15
C TRP A 252 21.32 -6.82 8.29
N ALA A 253 22.09 -5.80 7.92
CA ALA A 253 21.62 -4.76 7.00
C ALA A 253 21.26 -5.34 5.63
N ALA A 254 22.16 -6.12 5.03
CA ALA A 254 21.91 -6.74 3.73
C ALA A 254 20.69 -7.67 3.77
N LEU A 255 20.55 -8.49 4.82
CA LEU A 255 19.42 -9.39 5.00
C LEU A 255 18.10 -8.64 5.12
N PHE A 256 18.06 -7.56 5.91
CA PHE A 256 16.88 -6.74 6.10
C PHE A 256 16.46 -6.01 4.81
N PHE A 257 17.39 -5.33 4.13
CA PHE A 257 17.07 -4.60 2.91
C PHE A 257 16.74 -5.53 1.74
N PHE A 258 17.36 -6.73 1.69
CA PHE A 258 16.99 -7.74 0.71
C PHE A 258 15.56 -8.26 0.96
N MET A 259 15.19 -8.51 2.22
CA MET A 259 13.81 -8.84 2.60
C MET A 259 12.83 -7.73 2.19
N LEU A 260 13.15 -6.48 2.49
CA LEU A 260 12.33 -5.33 2.14
C LEU A 260 12.14 -5.21 0.62
N LEU A 261 13.20 -5.46 -0.16
CA LEU A 261 13.16 -5.48 -1.61
C LEU A 261 12.21 -6.56 -2.14
N ILE A 262 12.30 -7.77 -1.62
CA ILE A 262 11.44 -8.90 -2.02
C ILE A 262 9.98 -8.62 -1.70
N LEU A 263 9.68 -8.13 -0.47
CA LEU A 263 8.32 -7.76 -0.07
C LEU A 263 7.73 -6.65 -0.95
N GLY A 264 8.54 -5.64 -1.25
CA GLY A 264 8.09 -4.53 -2.08
C GLY A 264 7.88 -4.94 -3.54
N LEU A 265 8.73 -5.81 -4.10
CA LEU A 265 8.57 -6.34 -5.45
C LEU A 265 7.26 -7.11 -5.60
N ASP A 266 6.92 -7.95 -4.62
CA ASP A 266 5.68 -8.74 -4.62
C ASP A 266 4.45 -7.82 -4.68
N SER A 267 4.41 -6.81 -3.82
CA SER A 267 3.33 -5.81 -3.80
C SER A 267 3.27 -5.00 -5.09
N GLN A 268 4.42 -4.60 -5.64
CA GLN A 268 4.50 -3.76 -6.82
C GLN A 268 4.00 -4.50 -8.07
N PHE A 269 4.41 -5.75 -8.30
CA PHE A 269 3.96 -6.44 -9.49
C PHE A 269 2.47 -6.83 -9.41
N VAL A 270 1.92 -7.10 -8.23
CA VAL A 270 0.49 -7.33 -8.04
C VAL A 270 -0.32 -6.08 -8.36
N GLY A 271 0.13 -4.90 -7.91
CA GLY A 271 -0.53 -3.62 -8.22
C GLY A 271 -0.53 -3.31 -9.72
N VAL A 272 0.61 -3.48 -10.39
CA VAL A 272 0.71 -3.26 -11.84
C VAL A 272 -0.07 -4.34 -12.63
N GLU A 273 -0.12 -5.59 -12.16
CA GLU A 273 -0.95 -6.64 -12.76
C GLU A 273 -2.44 -6.27 -12.71
N GLY A 274 -2.90 -5.72 -11.57
CA GLY A 274 -4.27 -5.22 -11.43
C GLY A 274 -4.58 -4.11 -12.44
N LEU A 275 -3.66 -3.16 -12.61
CA LEU A 275 -3.79 -2.08 -13.59
C LEU A 275 -3.87 -2.62 -15.03
N ILE A 276 -2.98 -3.53 -15.41
CA ILE A 276 -2.94 -4.07 -16.77
C ILE A 276 -4.20 -4.89 -17.06
N THR A 277 -4.62 -5.74 -16.12
CA THR A 277 -5.85 -6.53 -16.26
C THR A 277 -7.05 -5.62 -16.42
N GLY A 278 -7.18 -4.57 -15.59
CA GLY A 278 -8.24 -3.58 -15.70
C GLY A 278 -8.25 -2.86 -17.05
N ILE A 279 -7.09 -2.41 -17.54
CA ILE A 279 -6.97 -1.77 -18.86
C ILE A 279 -7.38 -2.75 -19.97
N MET A 280 -6.87 -3.98 -19.93
CA MET A 280 -7.18 -4.99 -20.98
C MET A 280 -8.67 -5.33 -21.02
N ASP A 281 -9.32 -5.43 -19.86
CA ASP A 281 -10.75 -5.73 -19.76
C ASP A 281 -11.65 -4.58 -20.18
N MET A 282 -11.19 -3.33 -20.05
CA MET A 282 -11.94 -2.12 -20.43
C MET A 282 -11.81 -1.76 -21.91
N LEU A 283 -10.83 -2.34 -22.63
CA LEU A 283 -10.61 -1.98 -24.02
C LEU A 283 -11.67 -2.60 -24.93
N PRO A 284 -12.31 -1.81 -25.82
CA PRO A 284 -13.25 -2.35 -26.80
C PRO A 284 -12.53 -3.31 -27.75
N PRO A 285 -13.18 -4.42 -28.16
CA PRO A 285 -12.57 -5.49 -28.96
C PRO A 285 -12.01 -5.05 -30.31
N LYS A 286 -12.34 -3.85 -30.78
CA LYS A 286 -11.87 -3.26 -32.06
C LYS A 286 -10.82 -2.16 -31.87
N SER A 287 -10.32 -1.91 -30.65
CA SER A 287 -9.29 -0.88 -30.44
C SER A 287 -7.91 -1.37 -30.86
N ALA A 288 -7.05 -0.45 -31.27
CA ALA A 288 -5.66 -0.76 -31.62
C ALA A 288 -4.90 -1.39 -30.43
N LEU A 289 -5.20 -0.98 -29.21
CA LEU A 289 -4.61 -1.52 -28.00
C LEU A 289 -5.10 -2.95 -27.69
N SER A 290 -6.36 -3.30 -28.01
CA SER A 290 -6.89 -4.65 -27.82
C SER A 290 -6.17 -5.71 -28.67
N ASN A 291 -5.62 -5.29 -29.83
CA ASN A 291 -4.83 -6.15 -30.72
C ASN A 291 -3.35 -6.22 -30.32
N MET A 292 -2.92 -5.38 -29.36
CA MET A 292 -1.53 -5.43 -28.87
C MET A 292 -1.31 -6.61 -27.94
N ARG A 293 -0.10 -7.16 -28.00
CA ARG A 293 0.32 -8.20 -27.06
C ARG A 293 0.35 -7.62 -25.64
N ARG A 294 -0.11 -8.40 -24.67
CA ARG A 294 -0.07 -8.03 -23.26
C ARG A 294 1.29 -7.48 -22.80
N GLU A 295 2.37 -8.07 -23.30
CA GLU A 295 3.75 -7.68 -23.00
C GLU A 295 4.04 -6.22 -23.36
N VAL A 296 3.48 -5.75 -24.48
CA VAL A 296 3.64 -4.37 -24.95
C VAL A 296 2.83 -3.40 -24.09
N VAL A 297 1.60 -3.78 -23.72
CA VAL A 297 0.77 -2.98 -22.82
C VAL A 297 1.45 -2.87 -21.45
N ALA A 298 2.01 -3.96 -20.94
CA ALA A 298 2.79 -3.98 -19.71
C ALA A 298 4.00 -3.03 -19.78
N ALA A 299 4.76 -3.06 -20.89
CA ALA A 299 5.89 -2.18 -21.09
C ALA A 299 5.48 -0.69 -21.10
N ILE A 300 4.39 -0.36 -21.79
CA ILE A 300 3.87 1.02 -21.84
C ILE A 300 3.46 1.49 -20.43
N CYS A 301 2.73 0.66 -19.66
CA CYS A 301 2.34 0.99 -18.30
C CYS A 301 3.56 1.20 -17.40
N CYS A 302 4.56 0.32 -17.48
CA CYS A 302 5.80 0.47 -16.72
C CYS A 302 6.56 1.76 -17.08
N ILE A 303 6.62 2.12 -18.36
CA ILE A 303 7.25 3.37 -18.81
C ILE A 303 6.50 4.59 -18.27
N ILE A 304 5.17 4.60 -18.33
CA ILE A 304 4.36 5.70 -17.80
C ILE A 304 4.59 5.86 -16.30
N CYS A 305 4.53 4.76 -15.54
CA CYS A 305 4.80 4.79 -14.09
C CYS A 305 6.23 5.25 -13.79
N PHE A 306 7.23 4.76 -14.55
CA PHE A 306 8.61 5.21 -14.43
C PHE A 306 8.75 6.74 -14.62
N LEU A 307 8.06 7.30 -15.63
CA LEU A 307 8.09 8.75 -15.87
C LEU A 307 7.45 9.54 -14.72
N ILE A 308 6.39 9.02 -14.11
CA ILE A 308 5.79 9.63 -12.91
C ILE A 308 6.77 9.57 -11.74
N ASP A 309 7.39 8.41 -11.50
CA ASP A 309 8.36 8.22 -10.43
C ASP A 309 9.62 9.09 -10.59
N MET A 310 9.95 9.52 -11.80
CA MET A 310 11.06 10.46 -12.04
C MET A 310 10.92 11.77 -11.26
N SER A 311 9.70 12.21 -10.97
CA SER A 311 9.46 13.39 -10.13
C SER A 311 9.88 13.18 -8.67
N MET A 312 9.93 11.92 -8.22
CA MET A 312 10.21 11.54 -6.84
C MET A 312 11.71 11.25 -6.58
N VAL A 313 12.55 11.23 -7.62
CA VAL A 313 14.01 11.06 -7.49
C VAL A 313 14.77 12.38 -7.49
N THR A 314 14.08 13.50 -7.39
CA THR A 314 14.62 14.84 -7.22
C THR A 314 14.88 15.14 -5.75
N GLU A 315 15.57 16.24 -5.45
CA GLU A 315 15.82 16.68 -4.06
C GLU A 315 14.53 17.04 -3.30
N GLY A 316 13.48 17.48 -4.02
CA GLY A 316 12.12 17.66 -3.47
C GLY A 316 11.26 16.39 -3.54
N GLY A 317 11.81 15.26 -3.99
CA GLY A 317 11.06 14.04 -4.30
C GLY A 317 10.35 13.41 -3.11
N MET A 318 10.89 13.55 -1.90
CA MET A 318 10.24 13.03 -0.70
C MET A 318 8.91 13.74 -0.40
N TYR A 319 8.83 15.04 -0.65
CA TYR A 319 7.57 15.80 -0.50
C TYR A 319 6.53 15.36 -1.53
N VAL A 320 6.96 15.10 -2.76
CA VAL A 320 6.09 14.56 -3.82
C VAL A 320 5.62 13.15 -3.46
N PHE A 321 6.52 12.28 -3.01
CA PHE A 321 6.19 10.93 -2.57
C PHE A 321 5.13 10.94 -1.46
N GLN A 322 5.32 11.74 -0.41
CA GLN A 322 4.37 11.82 0.70
C GLN A 322 3.01 12.36 0.25
N LEU A 323 2.98 13.27 -0.72
CA LEU A 323 1.74 13.79 -1.28
C LEU A 323 0.96 12.70 -2.02
N PHE A 324 1.64 11.89 -2.85
CA PHE A 324 1.03 10.73 -3.50
C PHE A 324 0.59 9.66 -2.49
N ASP A 325 1.41 9.35 -1.50
CA ASP A 325 1.11 8.36 -0.47
C ASP A 325 -0.14 8.73 0.33
N TYR A 326 -0.25 10.01 0.73
CA TYR A 326 -1.38 10.48 1.54
C TYR A 326 -2.68 10.64 0.76
N TYR A 327 -2.66 11.20 -0.46
CA TYR A 327 -3.87 11.55 -1.19
C TYR A 327 -4.29 10.53 -2.24
N SER A 328 -3.38 9.81 -2.85
CA SER A 328 -3.69 8.96 -4.00
C SER A 328 -4.19 7.58 -3.62
N ALA A 329 -3.48 6.88 -2.73
CA ALA A 329 -3.67 5.46 -2.48
C ALA A 329 -3.96 5.09 -1.02
N SER A 330 -4.36 6.05 -0.17
CA SER A 330 -4.63 5.78 1.24
C SER A 330 -5.86 6.53 1.76
N GLY A 331 -6.25 6.23 2.98
CA GLY A 331 -7.25 6.97 3.74
C GLY A 331 -8.59 7.13 3.01
N ILE A 332 -8.94 8.37 2.70
CA ILE A 332 -10.25 8.78 2.17
C ILE A 332 -10.56 8.10 0.83
N THR A 333 -9.59 7.99 -0.06
CA THR A 333 -9.79 7.46 -1.40
C THR A 333 -10.17 5.99 -1.36
N LEU A 334 -9.50 5.20 -0.53
CA LEU A 334 -9.81 3.77 -0.36
C LEU A 334 -11.18 3.55 0.28
N LEU A 335 -11.52 4.34 1.29
CA LEU A 335 -12.84 4.27 1.94
C LEU A 335 -13.98 4.59 0.96
N TRP A 336 -13.79 5.61 0.11
CA TRP A 336 -14.74 5.97 -0.93
C TRP A 336 -14.94 4.84 -1.93
N GLN A 337 -13.85 4.23 -2.39
CA GLN A 337 -13.91 3.12 -3.34
C GLN A 337 -14.56 1.88 -2.73
N ALA A 338 -14.18 1.49 -1.51
CA ALA A 338 -14.77 0.38 -0.78
C ALA A 338 -16.28 0.57 -0.54
N PHE A 339 -16.70 1.79 -0.21
CA PHE A 339 -18.11 2.13 -0.09
C PHE A 339 -18.88 1.85 -1.39
N TRP A 340 -18.37 2.32 -2.54
CA TRP A 340 -19.02 2.11 -3.81
C TRP A 340 -18.99 0.63 -4.26
N GLU A 341 -17.94 -0.11 -3.97
CA GLU A 341 -17.90 -1.56 -4.19
C GLU A 341 -19.04 -2.25 -3.44
N CYS A 342 -19.23 -1.93 -2.17
CA CYS A 342 -20.32 -2.48 -1.37
C CYS A 342 -21.69 -2.05 -1.90
N VAL A 343 -21.88 -0.79 -2.25
CA VAL A 343 -23.14 -0.27 -2.81
C VAL A 343 -23.50 -0.98 -4.11
N VAL A 344 -22.56 -1.13 -5.02
CA VAL A 344 -22.79 -1.79 -6.31
C VAL A 344 -23.17 -3.25 -6.11
N ILE A 345 -22.43 -3.98 -5.29
CA ILE A 345 -22.69 -5.42 -5.09
C ILE A 345 -23.94 -5.67 -4.27
N ALA A 346 -24.13 -4.96 -3.16
CA ALA A 346 -25.23 -5.24 -2.25
C ALA A 346 -26.55 -4.59 -2.65
N TRP A 347 -26.53 -3.37 -3.18
CA TRP A 347 -27.74 -2.58 -3.43
C TRP A 347 -28.14 -2.54 -4.90
N VAL A 348 -27.19 -2.43 -5.82
CA VAL A 348 -27.46 -2.36 -7.26
C VAL A 348 -27.65 -3.74 -7.85
N TYR A 349 -26.66 -4.63 -7.66
CA TYR A 349 -26.74 -6.03 -8.11
C TYR A 349 -27.69 -6.85 -7.25
N GLY A 350 -27.62 -6.70 -5.95
CA GLY A 350 -28.39 -7.40 -4.94
C GLY A 350 -27.57 -8.41 -4.17
N ALA A 351 -27.49 -8.22 -2.84
CA ALA A 351 -26.71 -9.09 -1.96
C ALA A 351 -27.17 -10.56 -2.01
N ASP A 352 -28.46 -10.82 -2.20
CA ASP A 352 -29.00 -12.18 -2.29
C ASP A 352 -28.51 -12.89 -3.56
N ARG A 353 -28.53 -12.21 -4.71
CA ARG A 353 -27.97 -12.76 -5.96
C ARG A 353 -26.51 -13.07 -5.84
N PHE A 354 -25.75 -12.16 -5.22
CA PHE A 354 -24.33 -12.35 -5.01
C PHE A 354 -24.03 -13.55 -4.10
N MET A 355 -24.82 -13.70 -3.02
CA MET A 355 -24.73 -14.87 -2.14
C MET A 355 -25.06 -16.17 -2.88
N ASP A 356 -26.07 -16.17 -3.74
CA ASP A 356 -26.44 -17.33 -4.55
C ASP A 356 -25.35 -17.67 -5.58
N ASP A 357 -24.74 -16.67 -6.20
CA ASP A 357 -23.62 -16.88 -7.13
C ASP A 357 -22.41 -17.47 -6.41
N VAL A 358 -22.07 -16.96 -5.23
CA VAL A 358 -21.00 -17.57 -4.40
C VAL A 358 -21.37 -18.99 -4.00
N ALA A 359 -22.61 -19.26 -3.59
CA ALA A 359 -23.07 -20.60 -3.25
C ALA A 359 -22.95 -21.58 -4.43
N ARG A 360 -23.24 -21.15 -5.66
CA ARG A 360 -23.02 -21.96 -6.87
C ARG A 360 -21.54 -22.26 -7.11
N MET A 361 -20.67 -21.30 -6.83
CA MET A 361 -19.21 -21.49 -7.00
C MET A 361 -18.65 -22.48 -5.99
N ILE A 362 -19.04 -22.37 -4.71
CA ILE A 362 -18.44 -23.15 -3.61
C ILE A 362 -19.25 -24.41 -3.24
N GLY A 363 -20.50 -24.55 -3.75
CA GLY A 363 -21.34 -25.72 -3.51
C GLY A 363 -22.13 -25.72 -2.19
N TYR A 364 -22.01 -24.69 -1.35
CA TYR A 364 -22.78 -24.51 -0.11
C TYR A 364 -23.11 -23.04 0.14
N GLN A 365 -24.10 -22.77 0.95
CA GLN A 365 -24.49 -21.39 1.31
C GLN A 365 -23.47 -20.79 2.28
N PRO A 366 -22.87 -19.64 1.96
CA PRO A 366 -22.00 -18.93 2.90
C PRO A 366 -22.84 -18.36 4.06
N LEU A 367 -22.14 -17.98 5.15
CA LEU A 367 -22.81 -17.44 6.34
C LEU A 367 -23.61 -16.17 6.01
N PRO A 368 -24.87 -16.04 6.49
CA PRO A 368 -25.69 -14.83 6.28
C PRO A 368 -25.03 -13.54 6.80
N TYR A 369 -24.11 -13.67 7.73
CA TYR A 369 -23.33 -12.56 8.27
C TYR A 369 -22.60 -11.76 7.19
N MET A 370 -22.05 -12.44 6.16
CA MET A 370 -21.38 -11.76 5.03
C MET A 370 -22.34 -10.84 4.26
N LYS A 371 -23.59 -11.25 4.06
CA LYS A 371 -24.62 -10.41 3.45
C LYS A 371 -24.85 -9.13 4.26
N TRP A 372 -24.96 -9.24 5.58
CA TRP A 372 -25.13 -8.09 6.47
C TRP A 372 -23.91 -7.17 6.44
N CYS A 373 -22.71 -7.74 6.38
CA CYS A 373 -21.48 -6.97 6.24
C CYS A 373 -21.48 -6.13 4.96
N TRP A 374 -21.75 -6.73 3.80
CA TRP A 374 -21.76 -6.02 2.52
C TRP A 374 -22.88 -5.00 2.39
N SER A 375 -24.06 -5.30 2.94
CA SER A 375 -25.24 -4.44 2.80
C SER A 375 -25.25 -3.25 3.75
N TYR A 376 -24.77 -3.41 4.98
CA TYR A 376 -24.95 -2.40 6.03
C TYR A 376 -23.65 -2.09 6.81
N ILE A 377 -22.97 -3.10 7.34
CA ILE A 377 -21.87 -2.88 8.30
C ILE A 377 -20.72 -2.16 7.62
N THR A 378 -20.20 -2.68 6.51
CA THR A 378 -19.06 -2.10 5.80
C THR A 378 -19.37 -0.71 5.23
N PRO A 379 -20.51 -0.46 4.52
CA PRO A 379 -20.86 0.89 4.09
C PRO A 379 -20.99 1.88 5.24
N PHE A 380 -21.57 1.46 6.35
CA PHE A 380 -21.70 2.33 7.54
C PHE A 380 -20.34 2.69 8.14
N VAL A 381 -19.43 1.72 8.28
CA VAL A 381 -18.08 1.95 8.77
C VAL A 381 -17.32 2.87 7.80
N CYS A 382 -17.37 2.63 6.48
CA CYS A 382 -16.71 3.47 5.49
C CYS A 382 -17.20 4.92 5.55
N VAL A 383 -18.51 5.14 5.63
CA VAL A 383 -19.09 6.48 5.75
C VAL A 383 -18.71 7.12 7.08
N GLY A 384 -18.76 6.37 8.18
CA GLY A 384 -18.42 6.88 9.51
C GLY A 384 -16.97 7.37 9.57
N VAL A 385 -16.02 6.54 9.14
CA VAL A 385 -14.59 6.89 9.11
C VAL A 385 -14.33 8.04 8.12
N PHE A 386 -14.98 8.02 6.96
CA PHE A 386 -14.85 9.09 5.96
C PHE A 386 -15.34 10.45 6.51
N LEU A 387 -16.54 10.51 7.07
CA LEU A 387 -17.09 11.74 7.64
C LEU A 387 -16.23 12.25 8.81
N PHE A 388 -15.79 11.33 9.65
CA PHE A 388 -14.93 11.70 10.76
C PHE A 388 -13.58 12.28 10.30
N HIS A 389 -12.98 11.68 9.26
CA HIS A 389 -11.75 12.18 8.66
C HIS A 389 -11.95 13.58 8.05
N VAL A 390 -13.08 13.82 7.36
CA VAL A 390 -13.40 15.14 6.79
C VAL A 390 -13.59 16.21 7.88
N VAL A 391 -14.29 15.85 8.97
CA VAL A 391 -14.54 16.80 10.10
C VAL A 391 -13.24 17.15 10.84
N ASN A 392 -12.36 16.17 11.04
CA ASN A 392 -11.10 16.34 11.75
C ASN A 392 -9.89 16.47 10.81
N TYR A 393 -10.12 16.93 9.58
CA TYR A 393 -9.06 17.12 8.62
C TYR A 393 -7.96 18.03 9.15
N LYS A 394 -6.73 17.55 9.07
CA LYS A 394 -5.52 18.32 9.37
C LYS A 394 -4.67 18.44 8.12
N PRO A 395 -4.12 19.62 7.83
CA PRO A 395 -3.20 19.80 6.73
C PRO A 395 -2.03 18.82 6.81
N LEU A 396 -1.58 18.34 5.65
CA LEU A 396 -0.43 17.45 5.59
C LEU A 396 0.84 18.17 6.03
N THR A 397 1.60 17.54 6.91
CA THR A 397 2.90 18.03 7.38
C THR A 397 3.96 16.95 7.21
N TYR A 398 5.19 17.35 6.89
CA TYR A 398 6.33 16.44 6.86
C TYR A 398 7.16 16.60 8.13
N ASN A 399 7.39 15.51 8.86
CA ASN A 399 8.13 15.46 10.14
C ASN A 399 7.66 16.49 11.18
N ALA A 400 6.38 16.89 11.12
CA ALA A 400 5.79 17.96 11.98
C ALA A 400 6.49 19.34 11.87
N VAL A 401 7.40 19.52 10.93
CA VAL A 401 8.19 20.75 10.72
C VAL A 401 7.78 21.48 9.46
N TYR A 402 7.69 20.75 8.34
CA TYR A 402 7.33 21.35 7.05
C TYR A 402 5.82 21.29 6.82
N THR A 403 5.19 22.45 6.56
CA THR A 403 3.78 22.57 6.16
C THR A 403 3.69 22.76 4.65
N TYR A 404 2.82 22.00 4.00
CA TYR A 404 2.63 22.11 2.56
C TYR A 404 1.99 23.45 2.18
N PRO A 405 2.42 24.09 1.08
CA PRO A 405 1.75 25.29 0.58
C PRO A 405 0.35 24.94 0.04
N LEU A 406 -0.55 25.92 0.01
CA LEU A 406 -1.94 25.73 -0.44
C LEU A 406 -2.06 25.09 -1.83
N TRP A 407 -1.16 25.44 -2.75
CA TRP A 407 -1.15 24.85 -4.08
C TRP A 407 -0.73 23.36 -4.05
N GLY A 408 0.14 22.97 -3.12
CA GLY A 408 0.55 21.57 -2.91
C GLY A 408 -0.62 20.74 -2.35
N GLU A 409 -1.36 21.26 -1.39
CA GLU A 409 -2.60 20.63 -0.89
C GLU A 409 -3.66 20.54 -1.98
N ALA A 410 -3.83 21.61 -2.78
CA ALA A 410 -4.75 21.58 -3.92
C ALA A 410 -4.39 20.52 -4.95
N LEU A 411 -3.09 20.31 -5.21
CA LEU A 411 -2.61 19.23 -6.07
C LEU A 411 -2.93 17.85 -5.47
N GLY A 412 -2.72 17.68 -4.17
CA GLY A 412 -3.07 16.45 -3.45
C GLY A 412 -4.58 16.14 -3.56
N TRP A 413 -5.42 17.12 -3.31
CA TRP A 413 -6.87 16.97 -3.47
C TRP A 413 -7.29 16.71 -4.91
N ALA A 414 -6.62 17.32 -5.90
CA ALA A 414 -6.85 17.03 -7.30
C ALA A 414 -6.52 15.57 -7.64
N LEU A 415 -5.44 15.02 -7.09
CA LEU A 415 -5.10 13.59 -7.20
C LEU A 415 -6.18 12.69 -6.59
N ALA A 416 -6.62 12.97 -5.36
CA ALA A 416 -7.69 12.22 -4.70
C ALA A 416 -9.00 12.28 -5.50
N LEU A 417 -9.42 13.47 -5.89
CA LEU A 417 -10.66 13.70 -6.64
C LEU A 417 -10.61 13.09 -8.04
N SER A 418 -9.44 13.00 -8.68
CA SER A 418 -9.29 12.40 -10.01
C SER A 418 -9.79 10.95 -10.04
N SER A 419 -9.53 10.18 -8.98
CA SER A 419 -10.03 8.80 -8.84
C SER A 419 -11.45 8.74 -8.30
N MET A 420 -11.78 9.55 -7.28
CA MET A 420 -13.10 9.55 -6.65
C MET A 420 -14.21 9.99 -7.59
N LEU A 421 -13.97 10.95 -8.46
CA LEU A 421 -14.96 11.48 -9.41
C LEU A 421 -15.20 10.55 -10.59
N CYS A 422 -14.33 9.59 -10.87
CA CYS A 422 -14.52 8.64 -11.97
C CYS A 422 -15.86 7.90 -11.87
N ILE A 423 -16.25 7.51 -10.66
CA ILE A 423 -17.51 6.77 -10.42
C ILE A 423 -18.73 7.64 -10.76
N PRO A 424 -18.98 8.79 -10.08
CA PRO A 424 -20.17 9.59 -10.34
C PRO A 424 -20.19 10.18 -11.76
N VAL A 425 -19.04 10.56 -12.32
CA VAL A 425 -18.96 11.06 -13.69
C VAL A 425 -19.33 9.98 -14.70
N THR A 426 -18.88 8.73 -14.52
CA THR A 426 -19.23 7.61 -15.39
C THR A 426 -20.72 7.29 -15.29
N VAL A 427 -21.28 7.28 -14.09
CA VAL A 427 -22.73 7.08 -13.87
C VAL A 427 -23.51 8.16 -14.61
N LEU A 428 -23.16 9.43 -14.43
CA LEU A 428 -23.83 10.55 -15.09
C LEU A 428 -23.69 10.47 -16.61
N TYR A 429 -22.48 10.20 -17.12
CA TYR A 429 -22.22 10.06 -18.55
C TYR A 429 -23.07 8.95 -19.20
N LYS A 430 -23.13 7.78 -18.57
CA LYS A 430 -23.95 6.66 -19.07
C LYS A 430 -25.44 6.98 -19.01
N LEU A 431 -25.93 7.58 -17.92
CA LEU A 431 -27.34 8.01 -17.81
C LEU A 431 -27.73 9.04 -18.86
N LEU A 432 -26.85 9.99 -19.21
CA LEU A 432 -27.11 10.99 -20.23
C LEU A 432 -27.10 10.41 -21.64
N ARG A 433 -26.28 9.39 -21.91
CA ARG A 433 -26.22 8.73 -23.23
C ARG A 433 -27.38 7.79 -23.51
N CYS A 434 -27.97 7.19 -22.50
CA CYS A 434 -29.14 6.31 -22.70
C CYS A 434 -30.37 7.09 -23.08
N LYS A 435 -31.21 6.52 -23.98
CA LYS A 435 -32.52 7.07 -24.39
C LYS A 435 -33.62 6.51 -23.49
N GLY A 436 -34.64 7.31 -23.20
CA GLY A 436 -35.79 6.92 -22.40
C GLY A 436 -35.97 7.78 -21.14
N SER A 437 -36.94 7.43 -20.28
CA SER A 437 -37.14 8.07 -18.98
C SER A 437 -35.97 7.73 -18.01
N LEU A 438 -35.73 8.54 -16.99
CA LEU A 438 -34.65 8.30 -16.01
C LEU A 438 -34.75 6.92 -15.35
N ARG A 439 -36.01 6.46 -15.08
CA ARG A 439 -36.25 5.16 -14.49
C ARG A 439 -35.91 4.01 -15.44
N GLU A 440 -36.25 4.13 -16.70
CA GLU A 440 -35.92 3.13 -17.74
C GLU A 440 -34.40 3.07 -17.98
N ARG A 441 -33.74 4.23 -18.05
CA ARG A 441 -32.29 4.31 -18.18
C ARG A 441 -31.58 3.63 -17.01
N TRP A 442 -32.04 3.91 -15.79
CA TRP A 442 -31.48 3.28 -14.59
C TRP A 442 -31.71 1.77 -14.62
N GLN A 443 -32.88 1.30 -14.89
CA GLN A 443 -33.18 -0.14 -15.00
C GLN A 443 -32.33 -0.82 -16.07
N HIS A 444 -32.20 -0.20 -17.24
CA HIS A 444 -31.36 -0.72 -18.32
C HIS A 444 -29.86 -0.83 -17.91
N LEU A 445 -29.33 0.20 -17.26
CA LEU A 445 -27.91 0.24 -16.85
C LEU A 445 -27.60 -0.65 -15.64
N THR A 446 -28.59 -0.94 -14.80
CA THR A 446 -28.42 -1.81 -13.62
C THR A 446 -28.78 -3.26 -13.89
N THR A 447 -29.30 -3.60 -15.08
CA THR A 447 -29.57 -4.98 -15.46
C THR A 447 -28.25 -5.70 -15.76
N PRO A 448 -27.95 -6.84 -15.09
CA PRO A 448 -26.74 -7.60 -15.34
C PRO A 448 -26.67 -8.11 -16.78
N VAL A 449 -25.52 -7.99 -17.41
CA VAL A 449 -25.24 -8.56 -18.74
C VAL A 449 -24.48 -9.86 -18.55
N TRP A 450 -25.10 -10.98 -18.93
CA TRP A 450 -24.53 -12.31 -18.80
C TRP A 450 -23.82 -12.71 -20.11
N GLY A 451 -22.56 -13.13 -20.01
CA GLY A 451 -21.82 -13.69 -21.14
C GLY A 451 -22.24 -15.13 -21.46
N ARG A 452 -21.94 -15.62 -22.68
CA ARG A 452 -22.29 -17.00 -23.11
C ARG A 452 -21.73 -18.09 -22.19
N HIS A 453 -20.53 -17.89 -21.65
CA HIS A 453 -19.89 -18.80 -20.71
C HIS A 453 -20.58 -18.89 -19.35
N HIS A 454 -21.45 -17.96 -19.00
CA HIS A 454 -22.29 -18.05 -17.79
C HIS A 454 -23.41 -19.08 -17.97
N LEU A 455 -23.90 -19.28 -19.19
CA LEU A 455 -24.98 -20.22 -19.48
C LEU A 455 -24.53 -21.69 -19.28
N GLU A 456 -23.24 -21.98 -19.42
CA GLU A 456 -22.69 -23.32 -19.19
C GLU A 456 -22.80 -23.81 -17.75
N TYR A 457 -22.91 -22.87 -16.80
CA TYR A 457 -22.96 -23.16 -15.36
C TYR A 457 -24.35 -22.98 -14.73
N LEU A 458 -25.33 -22.56 -15.51
CA LEU A 458 -26.72 -22.42 -15.05
C LEU A 458 -27.44 -23.79 -15.14
N ALA A 459 -28.18 -24.13 -14.08
CA ALA A 459 -29.06 -25.29 -14.15
C ALA A 459 -30.15 -25.08 -15.22
N PRO A 460 -30.62 -26.12 -15.93
CA PRO A 460 -31.61 -26.02 -16.99
C PRO A 460 -32.90 -25.25 -16.61
N GLU A 461 -33.31 -25.36 -15.36
CA GLU A 461 -34.49 -24.61 -14.84
C GLU A 461 -34.25 -23.10 -14.73
N THR A 462 -33.02 -22.68 -14.58
CA THR A 462 -32.65 -21.26 -14.49
C THR A 462 -32.45 -20.66 -15.89
N GLU A 463 -32.00 -21.46 -16.85
CA GLU A 463 -31.93 -21.10 -18.26
C GLU A 463 -33.31 -20.74 -18.83
N ALA A 464 -34.35 -21.49 -18.48
CA ALA A 464 -35.73 -21.23 -18.92
C ALA A 464 -36.28 -19.89 -18.39
N LYS A 465 -35.80 -19.39 -17.28
CA LYS A 465 -36.20 -18.08 -16.71
C LYS A 465 -35.37 -16.90 -17.25
N LEU A 466 -34.22 -17.17 -17.82
CA LEU A 466 -33.31 -16.14 -18.37
C LEU A 466 -33.49 -15.95 -19.88
N LEU A 467 -34.06 -16.93 -20.57
CA LEU A 467 -34.45 -16.80 -21.96
C LEU A 467 -35.73 -15.96 -22.01
N PRO A 468 -35.77 -14.82 -22.71
CA PRO A 468 -37.03 -14.11 -22.96
C PRO A 468 -37.98 -15.08 -23.63
N SER A 469 -39.23 -15.14 -23.11
CA SER A 469 -40.26 -15.98 -23.72
C SER A 469 -40.31 -15.70 -25.23
N ALA A 470 -40.30 -16.78 -26.01
CA ALA A 470 -40.17 -16.76 -27.47
C ALA A 470 -41.38 -16.12 -28.16
N GLY A 471 -41.64 -14.84 -27.89
CA GLY A 471 -42.76 -14.08 -28.45
C GLY A 471 -42.42 -12.63 -28.79
N THR A 472 -41.29 -12.12 -28.38
CA THR A 472 -40.92 -10.76 -28.73
C THR A 472 -39.60 -10.78 -29.52
N LYS A 473 -39.75 -10.51 -30.80
CA LYS A 473 -38.62 -10.20 -31.71
C LYS A 473 -37.94 -8.92 -31.21
N ASN A 474 -37.05 -9.05 -30.24
CA ASN A 474 -36.03 -8.08 -29.97
C ASN A 474 -34.71 -8.78 -30.17
N THR A 475 -34.30 -8.76 -31.42
CA THR A 475 -33.00 -9.04 -31.93
C THR A 475 -31.93 -8.35 -31.05
N LEU A 476 -31.23 -9.15 -30.27
CA LEU A 476 -29.80 -8.99 -30.07
C LEU A 476 -29.25 -7.56 -29.93
N LEU A 477 -29.31 -7.04 -28.72
CA LEU A 477 -28.33 -6.05 -28.28
C LEU A 477 -27.20 -6.74 -27.49
N PHE A 478 -26.47 -7.62 -28.20
CA PHE A 478 -25.25 -8.22 -27.68
C PHE A 478 -23.98 -7.45 -28.09
N GLU A 479 -24.13 -6.32 -28.76
CA GLU A 479 -22.99 -5.58 -29.31
C GLU A 479 -23.12 -4.08 -29.03
N SER A 480 -23.04 -3.58 -27.86
CA SER A 480 -22.61 -2.20 -27.66
C SER A 480 -22.75 -1.66 -26.24
N VAL A 481 -22.26 -2.35 -25.25
CA VAL A 481 -22.02 -1.67 -23.97
C VAL A 481 -20.67 -2.18 -23.41
N ILE A 482 -19.60 -1.77 -24.03
CA ILE A 482 -18.31 -1.56 -23.39
C ILE A 482 -17.90 -0.15 -23.75
#